data_8739adb489ff13212964d65c7cf4fd1a
#
_entry.id   8739adb489ff13212964d65c7cf4fd1a
#
_cell.length_a   1.000
_cell.length_b   1.000
_cell.length_c   1.000
_cell.angle_alpha   90.00
_cell.angle_beta   90.00
_cell.angle_gamma   90.00
#
_symmetry.space_group_name_H-M   'P 1'
#
loop_
_entity.id
_entity.type
_entity.pdbx_description
1 polymer ?
#
loop_
_entity_poly.entity_id
_entity_poly.type
_entity_poly.pdbx_seq_one_letter_code
_entity_poly.pdbx_strand_id
1 'polypeptide(L)'
;HHLLRRQRQMCIRDRHLIHLGSRKSKLEKINNLPGSKNQLYRADIIDINGNYLAKTVKSIDIGLKTSDIINEKKLLLSLNIIFPDKNFDEIKKKIKTKKFFYLEKKISEENYEKIMKLGDKSLVPEERVLRMYPQKNLFSHVLGQIDDDNNGISGLEKSLNDELRKSKESIKLTLDK
;
A
#
# COMPACT_ATOMS: atom_id res chain seq x y z
N HIS A 1 -41.34 4.48 42.88
CA HIS A 1 -40.45 5.51 42.22
C HIS A 1 -39.03 4.98 41.85
N HIS A 2 -38.51 3.97 42.54
CA HIS A 2 -37.16 3.40 42.24
C HIS A 2 -37.09 2.56 40.98
N LEU A 3 -38.15 1.86 40.61
CA LEU A 3 -38.21 0.99 39.41
C LEU A 3 -38.18 1.80 38.10
N LEU A 4 -38.88 2.93 38.05
CA LEU A 4 -38.92 3.84 36.88
C LEU A 4 -37.58 4.53 36.59
N ARG A 5 -36.77 4.73 37.63
CA ARG A 5 -35.43 5.31 37.48
C ARG A 5 -34.43 4.36 36.85
N ARG A 6 -34.52 3.06 37.18
CA ARG A 6 -33.68 2.00 36.57
C ARG A 6 -34.01 1.77 35.10
N GLN A 7 -35.29 1.78 34.72
CA GLN A 7 -35.70 1.64 33.32
C GLN A 7 -35.21 2.81 32.45
N ARG A 8 -35.26 4.03 32.95
CA ARG A 8 -34.72 5.19 32.21
C ARG A 8 -33.21 5.12 32.00
N GLN A 9 -32.46 4.61 32.99
CA GLN A 9 -31.02 4.43 32.83
C GLN A 9 -30.65 3.32 31.86
N MET A 10 -31.42 2.21 31.78
CA MET A 10 -31.22 1.19 30.74
C MET A 10 -31.48 1.70 29.34
N CYS A 11 -32.59 2.41 29.12
CA CYS A 11 -32.90 2.99 27.79
C CYS A 11 -31.84 4.00 27.30
N ILE A 12 -31.24 4.76 28.19
CA ILE A 12 -30.16 5.71 27.83
C ILE A 12 -28.89 4.96 27.45
N ARG A 13 -28.57 3.86 28.16
CA ARG A 13 -27.41 3.01 27.84
C ARG A 13 -27.59 2.30 26.51
N ASP A 14 -28.75 1.74 26.23
CA ASP A 14 -29.06 1.05 24.98
C ASP A 14 -29.05 2.01 23.77
N ARG A 15 -29.60 3.22 23.95
CA ARG A 15 -29.51 4.27 22.92
C ARG A 15 -28.05 4.68 22.61
N HIS A 16 -27.17 4.70 23.64
CA HIS A 16 -25.75 5.01 23.44
C HIS A 16 -25.02 3.89 22.73
N LEU A 17 -25.32 2.61 23.04
CA LEU A 17 -24.76 1.46 22.35
C LEU A 17 -25.22 1.36 20.89
N ILE A 18 -26.49 1.65 20.61
CA ILE A 18 -27.02 1.71 19.24
C ILE A 18 -26.34 2.86 18.45
N HIS A 19 -26.11 4.01 19.09
CA HIS A 19 -25.45 5.15 18.45
C HIS A 19 -23.96 4.91 18.20
N LEU A 20 -23.28 4.11 19.03
CA LEU A 20 -21.91 3.66 18.81
C LEU A 20 -21.82 2.59 17.72
N GLY A 21 -22.80 1.68 17.64
CA GLY A 21 -22.89 0.66 16.59
C GLY A 21 -23.31 1.20 15.23
N SER A 22 -24.07 2.31 15.18
CA SER A 22 -24.47 3.02 13.97
C SER A 22 -23.41 3.98 13.42
N ARG A 23 -22.35 4.25 14.15
CA ARG A 23 -21.21 4.95 13.58
C ARG A 23 -20.55 4.01 12.59
N LYS A 24 -20.94 4.12 11.31
CA LYS A 24 -20.15 3.59 10.21
C LYS A 24 -18.69 3.88 10.52
N SER A 25 -17.92 2.82 10.64
CA SER A 25 -16.54 2.87 11.08
C SER A 25 -15.80 3.97 10.28
N LYS A 26 -15.04 4.80 10.98
CA LYS A 26 -14.19 5.85 10.40
C LYS A 26 -13.21 5.32 9.33
N LEU A 27 -13.15 4.00 9.18
CA LEU A 27 -12.39 3.25 8.17
C LEU A 27 -12.82 3.57 6.73
N GLU A 28 -14.10 3.88 6.47
CA GLU A 28 -14.52 4.31 5.12
C GLU A 28 -14.03 5.73 4.76
N LYS A 29 -13.70 6.58 5.75
CA LYS A 29 -13.17 7.93 5.51
C LYS A 29 -11.65 7.97 5.30
N ILE A 30 -10.93 6.91 5.67
CA ILE A 30 -9.47 6.82 5.47
C ILE A 30 -9.15 6.59 3.99
N ASN A 31 -10.07 5.99 3.23
CA ASN A 31 -9.90 5.77 1.79
C ASN A 31 -9.98 7.06 0.93
N ASN A 32 -10.31 8.21 1.52
CA ASN A 32 -10.48 9.47 0.82
C ASN A 32 -9.48 10.55 1.29
N LEU A 33 -8.32 10.17 1.85
CA LEU A 33 -7.24 11.13 2.05
C LEU A 33 -6.76 11.63 0.67
N PRO A 34 -6.71 12.97 0.46
CA PRO A 34 -6.14 13.53 -0.75
C PRO A 34 -4.65 13.17 -0.79
N GLY A 35 -4.28 12.25 -1.66
CA GLY A 35 -2.92 11.72 -1.79
C GLY A 35 -2.85 10.19 -1.89
N SER A 36 -3.82 9.46 -1.37
CA SER A 36 -4.02 8.06 -1.73
C SER A 36 -4.60 8.04 -3.15
N LYS A 37 -3.73 8.01 -4.15
CA LYS A 37 -4.13 7.51 -5.47
C LYS A 37 -4.74 6.14 -5.18
N ASN A 38 -6.04 5.97 -5.40
CA ASN A 38 -6.70 4.67 -5.39
C ASN A 38 -5.99 3.82 -6.46
N GLN A 39 -4.90 3.19 -6.07
CA GLN A 39 -4.22 2.23 -6.93
C GLN A 39 -5.19 1.04 -7.02
N LEU A 40 -5.97 1.04 -8.09
CA LEU A 40 -6.92 -0.01 -8.39
C LEU A 40 -6.16 -1.34 -8.37
N TYR A 41 -6.55 -2.24 -7.48
CA TYR A 41 -6.05 -3.59 -7.47
C TYR A 41 -6.38 -4.22 -8.84
N ARG A 42 -5.39 -4.88 -9.43
CA ARG A 42 -5.54 -5.57 -10.71
C ARG A 42 -5.55 -7.07 -10.47
N ALA A 43 -6.52 -7.78 -10.99
CA ALA A 43 -6.69 -9.22 -10.80
C ALA A 43 -5.45 -9.99 -11.28
N ASP A 44 -5.15 -11.09 -10.61
CA ASP A 44 -4.03 -11.95 -10.97
C ASP A 44 -4.38 -12.77 -12.23
N ILE A 45 -3.36 -13.06 -13.04
CA ILE A 45 -3.46 -13.95 -14.20
C ILE A 45 -2.77 -15.26 -13.85
N ILE A 46 -3.49 -16.36 -13.95
CA ILE A 46 -2.99 -17.70 -13.64
C ILE A 46 -3.17 -18.62 -14.84
N ASP A 47 -2.32 -19.63 -14.96
CA ASP A 47 -2.47 -20.70 -15.94
C ASP A 47 -3.53 -21.74 -15.51
N ILE A 48 -3.80 -22.72 -16.36
CA ILE A 48 -4.77 -23.79 -16.07
C ILE A 48 -4.35 -24.64 -14.85
N ASN A 49 -3.06 -24.72 -14.55
CA ASN A 49 -2.49 -25.48 -13.44
C ASN A 49 -2.46 -24.66 -12.13
N GLY A 50 -2.88 -23.40 -12.17
CA GLY A 50 -2.86 -22.51 -11.01
C GLY A 50 -1.57 -21.77 -10.78
N ASN A 51 -0.59 -21.83 -11.70
CA ASN A 51 0.65 -21.06 -11.57
C ASN A 51 0.40 -19.58 -11.93
N TYR A 52 0.98 -18.69 -11.16
CA TYR A 52 0.87 -17.25 -11.42
C TYR A 52 1.71 -16.86 -12.65
N LEU A 53 1.05 -16.30 -13.64
CA LEU A 53 1.67 -15.68 -14.82
C LEU A 53 1.89 -14.18 -14.58
N ALA A 54 0.91 -13.52 -13.98
CA ALA A 54 1.02 -12.15 -13.50
C ALA A 54 0.30 -12.01 -12.16
N LYS A 55 0.98 -11.45 -11.16
CA LYS A 55 0.47 -11.29 -9.79
C LYS A 55 0.57 -9.85 -9.34
N THR A 56 -0.47 -9.38 -8.67
CA THR A 56 -0.48 -8.07 -8.04
C THR A 56 -0.05 -8.20 -6.59
N VAL A 57 1.04 -7.52 -6.21
CA VAL A 57 1.59 -7.55 -4.86
C VAL A 57 1.59 -6.16 -4.25
N LYS A 58 1.32 -6.08 -2.95
CA LYS A 58 1.49 -4.85 -2.20
C LYS A 58 2.98 -4.67 -1.90
N SER A 59 3.43 -3.45 -2.00
CA SER A 59 4.77 -3.01 -1.64
C SER A 59 4.68 -1.73 -0.85
N ILE A 60 5.66 -1.48 -0.02
CA ILE A 60 5.74 -0.26 0.78
C ILE A 60 6.98 0.51 0.33
N ASP A 61 6.78 1.77 0.00
CA ASP A 61 7.84 2.73 -0.25
C ASP A 61 7.99 3.63 0.99
N ILE A 62 9.21 3.98 1.36
CA ILE A 62 9.46 4.90 2.48
C ILE A 62 9.87 6.25 1.94
N GLY A 63 9.00 7.24 2.15
CA GLY A 63 9.27 8.64 1.90
C GLY A 63 9.91 9.32 3.12
N LEU A 64 10.75 10.31 2.88
CA LEU A 64 11.29 11.18 3.92
C LEU A 64 10.78 12.60 3.69
N LYS A 65 10.06 13.12 4.69
CA LYS A 65 9.55 14.49 4.72
C LYS A 65 10.47 15.34 5.58
N THR A 66 11.23 16.20 4.94
CA THR A 66 12.33 16.94 5.59
C THR A 66 11.83 17.98 6.60
N SER A 67 10.62 18.51 6.43
CA SER A 67 10.00 19.46 7.36
C SER A 67 9.75 18.89 8.76
N ASP A 68 9.60 17.58 8.86
CA ASP A 68 9.18 16.89 10.09
C ASP A 68 10.37 16.25 10.82
N ILE A 69 11.60 16.48 10.34
CA ILE A 69 12.82 15.98 10.97
C ILE A 69 13.11 16.78 12.23
N ILE A 70 13.13 16.12 13.39
CA ILE A 70 13.44 16.74 14.69
C ILE A 70 14.95 16.72 14.93
N ASN A 71 15.60 15.58 14.67
CA ASN A 71 17.03 15.38 14.89
C ASN A 71 17.69 14.65 13.71
N GLU A 72 18.27 15.44 12.80
CA GLU A 72 18.90 14.93 11.58
C GLU A 72 20.03 13.92 11.87
N LYS A 73 20.88 14.20 12.87
CA LYS A 73 22.02 13.32 13.20
C LYS A 73 21.56 11.95 13.69
N LYS A 74 20.56 11.92 14.59
CA LYS A 74 20.00 10.68 15.13
C LYS A 74 19.32 9.89 14.03
N LEU A 75 18.52 10.54 13.19
CA LEU A 75 17.84 9.91 12.06
C LEU A 75 18.83 9.27 11.09
N LEU A 76 19.87 10.00 10.67
CA LEU A 76 20.90 9.49 9.76
C LEU A 76 21.68 8.31 10.33
N LEU A 77 22.02 8.34 11.62
CA LEU A 77 22.68 7.20 12.28
C LEU A 77 21.78 5.97 12.31
N SER A 78 20.51 6.14 12.66
CA SER A 78 19.53 5.04 12.67
C SER A 78 19.31 4.46 11.27
N LEU A 79 19.18 5.31 10.26
CA LEU A 79 19.03 4.88 8.88
C LEU A 79 20.29 4.17 8.35
N ASN A 80 21.48 4.58 8.78
CA ASN A 80 22.73 3.91 8.37
C ASN A 80 22.80 2.47 8.90
N ILE A 81 22.25 2.21 10.08
CA ILE A 81 22.18 0.85 10.64
C ILE A 81 21.21 -0.03 9.80
N ILE A 82 20.09 0.56 9.34
CA ILE A 82 19.07 -0.18 8.57
C ILE A 82 19.49 -0.39 7.11
N PHE A 83 20.14 0.61 6.52
CA PHE A 83 20.55 0.64 5.11
C PHE A 83 22.05 0.94 4.96
N PRO A 84 22.94 0.02 5.32
CA PRO A 84 24.38 0.27 5.28
C PRO A 84 24.93 0.56 3.88
N ASP A 85 24.25 0.01 2.84
CA ASP A 85 24.69 0.13 1.45
C ASP A 85 24.34 1.48 0.79
N LYS A 86 23.65 2.38 1.51
CA LYS A 86 23.22 3.66 0.93
C LYS A 86 24.27 4.77 1.09
N ASN A 87 24.31 5.64 0.09
CA ASN A 87 25.15 6.84 0.12
C ASN A 87 24.49 7.94 0.98
N PHE A 88 24.91 8.05 2.24
CA PHE A 88 24.37 9.03 3.18
C PHE A 88 24.76 10.47 2.89
N ASP A 89 25.82 10.72 2.13
CA ASP A 89 26.18 12.06 1.72
C ASP A 89 25.19 12.62 0.67
N GLU A 90 24.69 11.76 -0.21
CA GLU A 90 23.58 12.14 -1.11
C GLU A 90 22.28 12.38 -0.34
N ILE A 91 21.98 11.55 0.66
CA ILE A 91 20.80 11.72 1.49
C ILE A 91 20.86 13.06 2.23
N LYS A 92 21.98 13.41 2.83
CA LYS A 92 22.21 14.72 3.47
C LYS A 92 22.02 15.90 2.51
N LYS A 93 22.51 15.78 1.28
CA LYS A 93 22.26 16.80 0.24
C LYS A 93 20.78 16.90 -0.11
N LYS A 94 20.08 15.78 -0.25
CA LYS A 94 18.65 15.74 -0.54
C LYS A 94 17.81 16.33 0.60
N ILE A 95 18.17 16.09 1.86
CA ILE A 95 17.52 16.70 3.03
C ILE A 95 17.57 18.23 2.96
N LYS A 96 18.71 18.81 2.55
CA LYS A 96 18.86 20.26 2.44
C LYS A 96 18.17 20.88 1.23
N THR A 97 17.97 20.13 0.14
CA THR A 97 17.47 20.66 -1.13
C THR A 97 16.03 20.34 -1.41
N LYS A 98 15.49 19.26 -0.87
CA LYS A 98 14.13 18.75 -1.18
C LYS A 98 13.25 18.75 0.06
N LYS A 99 11.98 19.09 -0.12
CA LYS A 99 10.97 18.99 0.94
C LYS A 99 10.52 17.55 1.20
N PHE A 100 10.51 16.73 0.17
CA PHE A 100 10.12 15.32 0.20
C PHE A 100 10.92 14.52 -0.83
N PHE A 101 11.33 13.30 -0.47
CA PHE A 101 11.91 12.33 -1.40
C PHE A 101 11.75 10.91 -0.89
N TYR A 102 11.74 9.93 -1.80
CA TYR A 102 11.73 8.52 -1.42
C TYR A 102 13.13 8.09 -0.99
N LEU A 103 13.21 7.56 0.23
CA LEU A 103 14.43 6.99 0.81
C LEU A 103 14.69 5.60 0.23
N GLU A 104 13.65 4.76 0.23
CA GLU A 104 13.67 3.40 -0.30
C GLU A 104 12.34 3.07 -0.95
N LYS A 105 12.40 2.37 -2.10
CA LYS A 105 11.24 1.82 -2.78
C LYS A 105 11.25 0.30 -2.60
N LYS A 106 10.06 -0.30 -2.49
CA LYS A 106 9.90 -1.75 -2.34
C LYS A 106 10.67 -2.30 -1.13
N ILE A 107 10.49 -1.67 0.02
CA ILE A 107 11.18 -2.07 1.24
C ILE A 107 10.81 -3.50 1.63
N SER A 108 11.76 -4.26 2.16
CA SER A 108 11.51 -5.55 2.77
C SER A 108 10.74 -5.40 4.08
N GLU A 109 9.94 -6.42 4.43
CA GLU A 109 9.13 -6.42 5.65
C GLU A 109 9.99 -6.22 6.90
N GLU A 110 11.15 -6.87 6.95
CA GLU A 110 12.11 -6.74 8.05
C GLU A 110 12.60 -5.29 8.24
N ASN A 111 13.00 -4.62 7.15
CA ASN A 111 13.46 -3.24 7.21
C ASN A 111 12.31 -2.27 7.50
N TYR A 112 11.11 -2.56 7.02
CA TYR A 112 9.91 -1.81 7.34
C TYR A 112 9.63 -1.82 8.85
N GLU A 113 9.67 -2.99 9.49
CA GLU A 113 9.50 -3.10 10.94
C GLU A 113 10.57 -2.30 11.72
N LYS A 114 11.84 -2.37 11.27
CA LYS A 114 12.94 -1.59 11.89
C LYS A 114 12.66 -0.09 11.80
N ILE A 115 12.19 0.39 10.65
CA ILE A 115 11.83 1.81 10.45
C ILE A 115 10.64 2.21 11.33
N MET A 116 9.61 1.39 11.40
CA MET A 116 8.46 1.69 12.24
C MET A 116 8.80 1.74 13.72
N LYS A 117 9.75 0.90 14.17
CA LYS A 117 10.28 0.94 15.55
C LYS A 117 11.04 2.22 15.88
N LEU A 118 11.60 2.95 14.89
CA LEU A 118 12.23 4.24 15.14
C LEU A 118 11.23 5.31 15.58
N GLY A 119 9.98 5.21 15.17
CA GLY A 119 8.90 6.13 15.52
C GLY A 119 9.13 7.58 15.06
N ASP A 120 9.96 7.82 14.05
CA ASP A 120 10.24 9.15 13.54
C ASP A 120 9.13 9.60 12.58
N LYS A 121 8.51 10.73 12.88
CA LYS A 121 7.39 11.29 12.10
C LYS A 121 7.80 11.75 10.69
N SER A 122 9.08 11.96 10.45
CA SER A 122 9.60 12.34 9.14
C SER A 122 9.58 11.20 8.12
N LEU A 123 9.51 9.95 8.60
CA LEU A 123 9.44 8.75 7.77
C LEU A 123 7.99 8.42 7.47
N VAL A 124 7.60 8.55 6.22
CA VAL A 124 6.22 8.35 5.76
C VAL A 124 6.16 7.08 4.91
N PRO A 125 5.53 6.00 5.41
CA PRO A 125 5.28 4.82 4.61
C PRO A 125 4.14 5.09 3.62
N GLU A 126 4.35 4.74 2.36
CA GLU A 126 3.33 4.77 1.30
C GLU A 126 3.13 3.37 0.74
N GLU A 127 1.91 2.87 0.83
CA GLU A 127 1.53 1.62 0.18
C GLU A 127 1.46 1.82 -1.34
N ARG A 128 2.09 0.91 -2.08
CA ARG A 128 2.06 0.88 -3.53
C ARG A 128 1.70 -0.52 -4.01
N VAL A 129 0.99 -0.59 -5.11
CA VAL A 129 0.65 -1.85 -5.77
C VAL A 129 1.61 -2.05 -6.94
N LEU A 130 2.21 -3.23 -7.00
CA LEU A 130 3.14 -3.61 -8.05
C LEU A 130 2.63 -4.82 -8.80
N ARG A 131 2.81 -4.82 -10.12
CA ARG A 131 2.59 -5.99 -10.96
C ARG A 131 3.87 -6.79 -11.08
N MET A 132 3.82 -8.06 -10.69
CA MET A 132 4.94 -8.99 -10.75
C MET A 132 4.66 -10.05 -11.78
N TYR A 133 5.66 -10.37 -12.59
CA TYR A 133 5.64 -11.45 -13.58
C TYR A 133 6.64 -12.53 -13.15
N PRO A 134 6.20 -13.57 -12.40
CA PRO A 134 7.10 -14.58 -11.82
C PRO A 134 7.94 -15.33 -12.88
N GLN A 135 7.35 -15.53 -14.05
CA GLN A 135 7.98 -16.22 -15.19
C GLN A 135 8.92 -15.32 -16.01
N LYS A 136 9.14 -14.09 -15.58
CA LYS A 136 10.02 -13.11 -16.24
C LYS A 136 9.68 -12.99 -17.75
N ASN A 137 10.67 -13.29 -18.62
CA ASN A 137 10.55 -13.09 -20.06
C ASN A 137 9.78 -14.19 -20.78
N LEU A 138 9.49 -15.33 -20.14
CA LEU A 138 8.92 -16.50 -20.81
C LEU A 138 7.59 -16.21 -21.51
N PHE A 139 6.73 -15.39 -20.86
CA PHE A 139 5.43 -15.04 -21.41
C PHE A 139 5.28 -13.55 -21.73
N SER A 140 6.37 -12.81 -21.82
CA SER A 140 6.34 -11.36 -21.98
C SER A 140 5.59 -10.89 -23.24
N HIS A 141 5.71 -11.63 -24.34
CA HIS A 141 5.01 -11.30 -25.59
C HIS A 141 3.49 -11.53 -25.51
N VAL A 142 3.06 -12.52 -24.74
CA VAL A 142 1.65 -12.86 -24.57
C VAL A 142 1.01 -11.97 -23.50
N LEU A 143 1.64 -11.86 -22.34
CA LEU A 143 1.12 -11.09 -21.21
C LEU A 143 1.15 -9.59 -21.49
N GLY A 144 2.23 -9.11 -22.07
CA GLY A 144 2.44 -7.70 -22.31
C GLY A 144 2.90 -6.94 -21.05
N GLN A 145 2.57 -5.66 -20.99
CA GLN A 145 3.05 -4.73 -19.95
C GLN A 145 1.93 -3.79 -19.51
N ILE A 146 2.11 -3.24 -18.32
CA ILE A 146 1.28 -2.18 -17.74
C ILE A 146 2.09 -0.89 -17.60
N ASP A 147 1.39 0.25 -17.53
CA ASP A 147 1.98 1.55 -17.19
C ASP A 147 2.03 1.79 -15.67
N ASP A 148 2.55 2.94 -15.26
CA ASP A 148 2.64 3.35 -13.85
C ASP A 148 1.27 3.57 -13.20
N ASP A 149 0.22 3.77 -14.00
CA ASP A 149 -1.17 3.94 -13.55
C ASP A 149 -1.96 2.62 -13.56
N ASN A 150 -1.28 1.47 -13.71
CA ASN A 150 -1.86 0.13 -13.79
C ASN A 150 -2.80 -0.10 -15.00
N ASN A 151 -2.61 0.60 -16.12
CA ASN A 151 -3.31 0.31 -17.36
C ASN A 151 -2.49 -0.62 -18.25
N GLY A 152 -3.15 -1.58 -18.89
CA GLY A 152 -2.50 -2.47 -19.83
C GLY A 152 -2.09 -1.74 -21.13
N ILE A 153 -0.80 -1.77 -21.45
CA ILE A 153 -0.24 -1.14 -22.66
C ILE A 153 -0.24 -2.13 -23.82
N SER A 154 0.05 -3.39 -23.57
CA SER A 154 0.22 -4.43 -24.59
C SER A 154 -0.28 -5.79 -24.11
N GLY A 155 -0.40 -6.75 -25.05
CA GLY A 155 -0.72 -8.15 -24.78
C GLY A 155 -2.06 -8.37 -24.08
N LEU A 156 -2.15 -9.43 -23.30
CA LEU A 156 -3.33 -9.79 -22.51
C LEU A 156 -3.66 -8.72 -21.47
N GLU A 157 -2.65 -8.06 -20.90
CA GLU A 157 -2.86 -6.97 -19.95
C GLU A 157 -3.67 -5.83 -20.58
N LYS A 158 -3.48 -5.54 -21.88
CA LYS A 158 -4.25 -4.55 -22.62
C LYS A 158 -5.62 -5.07 -23.03
N SER A 159 -5.69 -6.27 -23.59
CA SER A 159 -6.96 -6.82 -24.13
C SER A 159 -7.98 -7.07 -23.02
N LEU A 160 -7.54 -7.48 -21.83
CA LEU A 160 -8.39 -7.75 -20.66
C LEU A 160 -8.34 -6.61 -19.62
N ASN A 161 -7.93 -5.41 -20.03
CA ASN A 161 -7.69 -4.32 -19.09
C ASN A 161 -8.88 -4.01 -18.18
N ASP A 162 -10.09 -3.93 -18.76
CA ASP A 162 -11.29 -3.58 -18.01
C ASP A 162 -11.74 -4.70 -17.06
N GLU A 163 -11.56 -5.95 -17.44
CA GLU A 163 -11.88 -7.11 -16.62
C GLU A 163 -10.91 -7.24 -15.46
N LEU A 164 -9.60 -7.12 -15.73
CA LEU A 164 -8.56 -7.18 -14.72
C LEU A 164 -8.66 -6.06 -13.68
N ARG A 165 -9.20 -4.90 -14.05
CA ARG A 165 -9.38 -3.77 -13.11
C ARG A 165 -10.68 -3.86 -12.30
N LYS A 166 -11.72 -4.51 -12.80
CA LYS A 166 -13.01 -4.67 -12.11
C LYS A 166 -13.04 -5.87 -11.18
N SER A 167 -12.32 -6.94 -11.51
CA SER A 167 -12.32 -8.17 -10.73
C SER A 167 -11.32 -8.10 -9.58
N LYS A 168 -11.73 -8.58 -8.40
CA LYS A 168 -10.82 -8.86 -7.28
C LYS A 168 -10.36 -10.32 -7.30
N GLU A 169 -10.92 -11.14 -8.16
CA GLU A 169 -10.63 -12.56 -8.31
C GLU A 169 -9.60 -12.79 -9.42
N SER A 170 -8.85 -13.88 -9.30
CA SER A 170 -7.90 -14.30 -10.34
C SER A 170 -8.64 -14.76 -11.59
N ILE A 171 -8.19 -14.29 -12.76
CA ILE A 171 -8.71 -14.73 -14.05
C ILE A 171 -7.89 -15.94 -14.52
N LYS A 172 -8.57 -17.06 -14.77
CA LYS A 172 -7.97 -18.27 -15.34
C LYS A 172 -7.94 -18.15 -16.86
N LEU A 173 -6.76 -18.33 -17.44
CA LEU A 173 -6.58 -18.44 -18.88
C LEU A 173 -6.60 -19.91 -19.27
N THR A 174 -7.55 -20.31 -20.07
CA THR A 174 -7.59 -21.59 -20.78
C THR A 174 -7.10 -21.34 -22.20
N LEU A 175 -5.96 -21.90 -22.54
CA LEU A 175 -5.51 -21.94 -23.93
C LEU A 175 -6.18 -23.18 -24.55
N ASP A 176 -7.15 -22.96 -25.42
CA ASP A 176 -7.71 -24.02 -26.25
C ASP A 176 -6.60 -24.56 -27.15
N LYS A 177 -6.48 -25.89 -27.22
CA LYS A 177 -5.50 -26.59 -28.04
C LYS A 177 -5.90 -26.58 -29.51
#